data_9d75c083c23ea3635cd1c3935e9f3067
#
_entry.id   9d75c083c23ea3635cd1c3935e9f3067
#
_cell.length_a   1.000
_cell.length_b   1.000
_cell.length_c   1.000
_cell.angle_alpha   90.00
_cell.angle_beta   90.00
_cell.angle_gamma   90.00
#
_symmetry.space_group_name_H-M   'P 1'
#
loop_
_entity.id
_entity.type
_entity.pdbx_description
1 polymer ?
#
loop_
_entity_poly.entity_id
_entity_poly.type
_entity_poly.pdbx_seq_one_letter_code
_entity_poly.pdbx_strand_id
1 'polypeptide(L)'
;MKRALQTVGLAVGLALLASAGFLSKSWAQETHIAREGSAWGEEVNGTLAGVKILRVKVDMGAVVVRGGQQQQGINYVAHIRFGNPSEQDARRQFDQYKITAYVKGDTAWIVGDWQGGRRQPRHCSSEFSVMVPREMTLVKLETDGGNVDASGVSGHVEAESGGGSIHFDDIGAGVNAETGGGSIEVGTVSGELGLHTGGGSIEVHHANGKVLAETGGGSVEIQSGAQGAIIETGGGSISVRHCNGKLKASTGGGGIDLGDIGGPVEIDTGGGTIKLTSAKGHVHAETGGGGIELYGVPSAQAETSAGGIVVKLVNTGGERRDSDLETGAGDITVYLASDVAVNVWASVDLANGHKITSEFPDIHVRSEGESYGPKSYTAEGKLNGGGPTLKVHTSTGDICFKHAH
;
A
#
# COMPACT_ATOMS: atom_id res chain seq x y z
N MET A 1 -50.83 27.85 8.42
CA MET A 1 -50.82 28.27 7.01
C MET A 1 -49.87 27.31 6.27
N LYS A 2 -50.42 26.39 5.53
CA LYS A 2 -49.70 25.41 4.73
C LYS A 2 -49.33 26.03 3.38
N ARG A 3 -48.05 26.13 3.01
CA ARG A 3 -47.61 26.48 1.66
C ARG A 3 -47.32 25.19 0.90
N ALA A 4 -48.09 25.00 -0.15
CA ALA A 4 -47.93 23.89 -1.08
C ALA A 4 -46.66 24.11 -1.94
N LEU A 5 -45.81 23.05 -2.07
CA LEU A 5 -44.81 22.96 -3.11
C LEU A 5 -45.52 22.62 -4.43
N GLN A 6 -45.35 23.48 -5.42
CA GLN A 6 -45.67 23.15 -6.79
C GLN A 6 -44.46 22.47 -7.46
N THR A 7 -44.59 21.20 -7.76
CA THR A 7 -43.69 20.44 -8.66
C THR A 7 -44.07 20.79 -10.10
N VAL A 8 -43.16 21.40 -10.83
CA VAL A 8 -43.28 21.55 -12.29
C VAL A 8 -42.36 20.50 -12.92
N GLY A 9 -42.94 19.40 -13.34
CA GLY A 9 -42.28 18.39 -14.19
C GLY A 9 -42.28 18.87 -15.66
N LEU A 10 -41.13 19.02 -16.23
CA LEU A 10 -40.95 19.27 -17.67
C LEU A 10 -40.41 18.00 -18.32
N ALA A 11 -41.24 17.28 -19.04
CA ALA A 11 -40.85 16.17 -19.91
C ALA A 11 -40.31 16.76 -21.22
N VAL A 12 -39.02 16.62 -21.48
CA VAL A 12 -38.45 16.96 -22.79
C VAL A 12 -38.50 15.76 -23.69
N GLY A 13 -39.39 15.81 -24.69
CA GLY A 13 -39.51 14.79 -25.74
C GLY A 13 -38.34 14.85 -26.71
N LEU A 14 -37.67 13.73 -26.92
CA LEU A 14 -36.59 13.57 -27.88
C LEU A 14 -37.18 13.12 -29.22
N ALA A 15 -36.97 13.89 -30.29
CA ALA A 15 -37.36 13.58 -31.65
C ALA A 15 -36.49 12.47 -32.25
N LEU A 16 -37.14 11.45 -32.80
CA LEU A 16 -36.54 10.31 -33.52
C LEU A 16 -35.93 10.77 -34.85
N LEU A 17 -34.65 10.45 -35.06
CA LEU A 17 -34.08 10.23 -36.39
C LEU A 17 -33.72 8.74 -36.53
N ALA A 18 -34.48 8.06 -37.34
CA ALA A 18 -34.28 6.65 -37.65
C ALA A 18 -33.19 6.47 -38.69
N SER A 19 -32.09 5.83 -38.34
CA SER A 19 -31.22 5.09 -39.26
C SER A 19 -30.79 3.79 -38.62
N ALA A 20 -30.91 2.71 -39.38
CA ALA A 20 -30.91 1.32 -39.00
C ALA A 20 -29.78 0.84 -38.07
N GLY A 21 -30.17 0.03 -37.08
CA GLY A 21 -29.32 -1.00 -36.48
C GLY A 21 -28.70 -0.66 -35.12
N PHE A 22 -29.29 -1.16 -34.10
CA PHE A 22 -29.00 -1.27 -32.67
C PHE A 22 -29.87 -0.36 -31.80
N LEU A 23 -30.96 -0.95 -31.33
CA LEU A 23 -31.79 -0.41 -30.27
C LEU A 23 -31.01 -0.43 -28.95
N SER A 24 -30.31 0.68 -28.64
CA SER A 24 -29.95 0.98 -27.29
C SER A 24 -31.21 1.40 -26.53
N LYS A 25 -31.68 0.60 -25.59
CA LYS A 25 -32.69 1.04 -24.64
C LYS A 25 -32.07 2.19 -23.84
N SER A 26 -32.38 3.45 -24.18
CA SER A 26 -32.14 4.59 -23.33
C SER A 26 -33.10 4.49 -22.16
N TRP A 27 -32.59 4.20 -20.98
CA TRP A 27 -33.35 4.28 -19.73
C TRP A 27 -33.53 5.76 -19.38
N ALA A 28 -34.70 6.11 -18.86
CA ALA A 28 -35.05 7.49 -18.54
C ALA A 28 -34.08 8.01 -17.44
N GLN A 29 -33.41 9.11 -17.74
CA GLN A 29 -32.59 9.85 -16.80
C GLN A 29 -33.49 10.95 -16.21
N GLU A 30 -33.64 10.99 -14.88
CA GLU A 30 -34.40 12.01 -14.18
C GLU A 30 -33.46 13.04 -13.60
N THR A 31 -33.78 14.31 -13.82
CA THR A 31 -32.94 15.44 -13.34
C THR A 31 -33.79 16.32 -12.42
N HIS A 32 -33.22 16.64 -11.26
CA HIS A 32 -33.83 17.53 -10.28
C HIS A 32 -32.84 18.62 -9.87
N ILE A 33 -33.24 19.91 -9.96
CA ILE A 33 -32.42 21.04 -9.53
C ILE A 33 -33.07 21.66 -8.29
N ALA A 34 -32.29 21.82 -7.22
CA ALA A 34 -32.72 22.40 -5.98
C ALA A 34 -31.71 23.40 -5.40
N ARG A 35 -32.18 24.33 -4.57
CA ARG A 35 -31.30 25.22 -3.83
C ARG A 35 -30.82 24.56 -2.53
N GLU A 36 -29.54 24.53 -2.31
CA GLU A 36 -28.84 23.92 -1.19
C GLU A 36 -28.05 24.99 -0.39
N GLY A 37 -28.74 25.69 0.47
CA GLY A 37 -28.16 26.82 1.23
C GLY A 37 -27.76 27.98 0.34
N SER A 38 -26.47 28.27 0.22
CA SER A 38 -25.89 29.29 -0.67
C SER A 38 -25.56 28.80 -2.07
N ALA A 39 -25.72 27.51 -2.35
CA ALA A 39 -25.41 26.85 -3.60
C ALA A 39 -26.68 26.33 -4.29
N TRP A 40 -26.51 25.84 -5.52
CA TRP A 40 -27.50 25.08 -6.27
C TRP A 40 -26.98 23.70 -6.54
N GLY A 41 -27.80 22.65 -6.32
CA GLY A 41 -27.53 21.27 -6.61
C GLY A 41 -28.35 20.75 -7.77
N GLU A 42 -27.75 19.94 -8.61
CA GLU A 42 -28.42 19.13 -9.63
C GLU A 42 -28.21 17.65 -9.29
N GLU A 43 -29.31 16.93 -9.18
CA GLU A 43 -29.32 15.49 -9.01
C GLU A 43 -29.80 14.81 -10.27
N VAL A 44 -29.01 13.89 -10.77
CA VAL A 44 -29.29 13.11 -11.99
C VAL A 44 -29.32 11.64 -11.65
N ASN A 45 -30.51 11.05 -11.72
CA ASN A 45 -30.76 9.66 -11.39
C ASN A 45 -30.92 8.82 -12.64
N GLY A 46 -30.41 7.60 -12.63
CA GLY A 46 -30.65 6.67 -13.74
C GLY A 46 -30.40 5.22 -13.38
N THR A 47 -30.91 4.35 -14.25
CA THR A 47 -30.72 2.91 -14.13
C THR A 47 -30.20 2.35 -15.43
N LEU A 48 -29.23 1.47 -15.39
CA LEU A 48 -28.72 0.72 -16.53
C LEU A 48 -29.01 -0.77 -16.37
N ALA A 49 -29.05 -1.48 -17.49
CA ALA A 49 -29.22 -2.94 -17.46
C ALA A 49 -28.07 -3.60 -16.68
N GLY A 50 -28.36 -4.72 -16.01
CA GLY A 50 -27.36 -5.50 -15.33
C GLY A 50 -26.39 -6.13 -16.34
N VAL A 51 -25.14 -5.70 -16.29
CA VAL A 51 -24.00 -6.20 -17.06
C VAL A 51 -22.87 -6.56 -16.10
N LYS A 52 -21.80 -7.17 -16.58
CA LYS A 52 -20.71 -7.67 -15.74
C LYS A 52 -19.55 -6.69 -15.59
N ILE A 53 -19.50 -5.66 -16.42
CA ILE A 53 -18.43 -4.65 -16.43
C ILE A 53 -19.04 -3.27 -16.23
N LEU A 54 -18.45 -2.50 -15.29
CA LEU A 54 -18.78 -1.09 -15.10
C LEU A 54 -17.53 -0.23 -15.38
N ARG A 55 -17.73 0.86 -16.10
CA ARG A 55 -16.72 1.93 -16.24
C ARG A 55 -17.34 3.27 -15.86
N VAL A 56 -16.75 3.92 -14.89
CA VAL A 56 -17.11 5.29 -14.48
C VAL A 56 -15.92 6.18 -14.77
N LYS A 57 -16.15 7.23 -15.55
CA LYS A 57 -15.12 8.22 -15.85
C LYS A 57 -15.68 9.61 -15.63
N VAL A 58 -15.05 10.38 -14.73
CA VAL A 58 -15.52 11.73 -14.39
C VAL A 58 -14.35 12.71 -14.35
N ASP A 59 -14.52 13.87 -14.98
CA ASP A 59 -13.51 14.94 -14.96
C ASP A 59 -13.41 15.61 -13.59
N MET A 60 -14.45 15.52 -12.77
CA MET A 60 -14.50 16.13 -11.44
C MET A 60 -15.35 15.27 -10.51
N GLY A 61 -14.93 15.20 -9.24
CA GLY A 61 -15.77 14.71 -8.17
C GLY A 61 -15.44 13.31 -7.71
N ALA A 62 -16.08 12.97 -6.60
CA ALA A 62 -15.94 11.67 -5.98
C ALA A 62 -16.75 10.60 -6.73
N VAL A 63 -16.23 9.37 -6.72
CA VAL A 63 -16.92 8.21 -7.27
C VAL A 63 -17.07 7.17 -6.16
N VAL A 64 -18.30 6.79 -5.86
CA VAL A 64 -18.62 5.79 -4.83
C VAL A 64 -19.35 4.62 -5.48
N VAL A 65 -18.81 3.43 -5.38
CA VAL A 65 -19.43 2.21 -5.91
C VAL A 65 -19.71 1.21 -4.80
N ARG A 66 -20.93 0.72 -4.71
CA ARG A 66 -21.32 -0.25 -3.69
C ARG A 66 -22.02 -1.45 -4.35
N GLY A 67 -21.44 -2.63 -4.10
CA GLY A 67 -22.00 -3.91 -4.53
C GLY A 67 -23.09 -4.42 -3.58
N GLY A 68 -24.24 -4.81 -4.14
CA GLY A 68 -25.36 -5.37 -3.37
C GLY A 68 -25.75 -6.76 -3.83
N GLN A 69 -26.00 -7.69 -2.89
CA GLN A 69 -26.39 -9.08 -3.22
C GLN A 69 -27.75 -9.19 -3.93
N GLN A 70 -28.69 -8.28 -3.66
CA GLN A 70 -30.03 -8.26 -4.26
C GLN A 70 -30.14 -7.29 -5.45
N GLN A 71 -29.06 -6.61 -5.80
CA GLN A 71 -29.03 -5.64 -6.88
C GLN A 71 -28.97 -6.37 -8.23
N GLN A 72 -29.97 -6.16 -9.09
CA GLN A 72 -30.07 -6.81 -10.42
C GLN A 72 -29.60 -5.92 -11.58
N GLY A 73 -29.61 -4.60 -11.39
CA GLY A 73 -29.17 -3.60 -12.36
C GLY A 73 -28.16 -2.64 -11.76
N ILE A 74 -27.71 -1.68 -12.55
CA ILE A 74 -26.81 -0.63 -12.11
C ILE A 74 -27.64 0.64 -11.92
N ASN A 75 -27.77 1.10 -10.68
CA ASN A 75 -28.41 2.36 -10.36
C ASN A 75 -27.36 3.40 -10.04
N TYR A 76 -27.49 4.59 -10.56
CA TYR A 76 -26.59 5.68 -10.27
C TYR A 76 -27.33 6.96 -9.91
N VAL A 77 -26.70 7.73 -9.06
CA VAL A 77 -27.06 9.08 -8.69
C VAL A 77 -25.82 9.95 -8.87
N ALA A 78 -25.90 10.96 -9.70
CA ALA A 78 -24.86 11.96 -9.83
C ALA A 78 -25.39 13.25 -9.22
N HIS A 79 -24.70 13.74 -8.20
CA HIS A 79 -25.02 14.99 -7.52
C HIS A 79 -23.95 16.03 -7.82
N ILE A 80 -24.32 17.09 -8.53
CA ILE A 80 -23.43 18.18 -8.91
C ILE A 80 -23.86 19.43 -8.18
N ARG A 81 -22.92 20.15 -7.60
CA ARG A 81 -23.19 21.37 -6.82
C ARG A 81 -22.31 22.51 -7.26
N PHE A 82 -22.92 23.66 -7.54
CA PHE A 82 -22.21 24.89 -7.85
C PHE A 82 -22.53 25.98 -6.80
N GLY A 83 -21.48 26.55 -6.22
CA GLY A 83 -21.57 27.69 -5.31
C GLY A 83 -21.88 28.99 -6.06
N ASN A 84 -23.13 29.17 -6.50
CA ASN A 84 -23.57 30.37 -7.21
C ASN A 84 -24.84 30.94 -6.56
N PRO A 85 -24.93 32.27 -6.32
CA PRO A 85 -26.11 32.89 -5.72
C PRO A 85 -27.30 32.96 -6.69
N SER A 86 -27.05 32.90 -8.02
CA SER A 86 -28.07 32.99 -9.07
C SER A 86 -28.43 31.60 -9.62
N GLU A 87 -29.72 31.27 -9.63
CA GLU A 87 -30.22 30.03 -10.25
C GLU A 87 -29.92 29.97 -11.73
N GLN A 88 -30.08 31.10 -12.42
CA GLN A 88 -29.82 31.13 -13.88
C GLN A 88 -28.37 30.86 -14.25
N ASP A 89 -27.43 31.35 -13.43
CA ASP A 89 -26.01 31.10 -13.65
C ASP A 89 -25.64 29.64 -13.27
N ALA A 90 -26.25 29.09 -12.21
CA ALA A 90 -26.10 27.70 -11.85
C ALA A 90 -26.58 26.77 -12.97
N ARG A 91 -27.78 27.01 -13.52
CA ARG A 91 -28.32 26.24 -14.64
C ARG A 91 -27.38 26.27 -15.86
N ARG A 92 -26.80 27.42 -16.20
CA ARG A 92 -25.82 27.51 -17.28
C ARG A 92 -24.55 26.68 -17.01
N GLN A 93 -24.15 26.54 -15.75
CA GLN A 93 -23.02 25.69 -15.37
C GLN A 93 -23.38 24.21 -15.42
N PHE A 94 -24.60 23.82 -14.96
CA PHE A 94 -25.08 22.45 -15.10
C PHE A 94 -25.14 22.03 -16.57
N ASP A 95 -25.61 22.89 -17.47
CA ASP A 95 -25.64 22.60 -18.93
C ASP A 95 -24.26 22.33 -19.52
N GLN A 96 -23.17 22.77 -18.84
CA GLN A 96 -21.80 22.54 -19.26
C GLN A 96 -21.20 21.24 -18.66
N TYR A 97 -21.83 20.63 -17.67
CA TYR A 97 -21.42 19.36 -17.12
C TYR A 97 -22.32 18.24 -17.65
N LYS A 98 -21.83 17.54 -18.64
CA LYS A 98 -22.61 16.52 -19.33
C LYS A 98 -22.46 15.15 -18.66
N ILE A 99 -23.56 14.59 -18.17
CA ILE A 99 -23.63 13.23 -17.68
C ILE A 99 -24.23 12.33 -18.75
N THR A 100 -23.50 11.28 -19.12
CA THR A 100 -23.93 10.30 -20.12
C THR A 100 -23.82 8.90 -19.52
N ALA A 101 -24.90 8.14 -19.54
CA ALA A 101 -24.92 6.77 -19.07
C ALA A 101 -25.53 5.85 -20.15
N TYR A 102 -24.84 4.77 -20.50
CA TYR A 102 -25.25 3.84 -21.54
C TYR A 102 -24.62 2.47 -21.34
N VAL A 103 -25.20 1.47 -22.00
CA VAL A 103 -24.64 0.11 -22.08
C VAL A 103 -24.17 -0.14 -23.51
N LYS A 104 -22.94 -0.62 -23.64
CA LYS A 104 -22.38 -1.06 -24.92
C LYS A 104 -21.77 -2.47 -24.77
N GLY A 105 -22.40 -3.44 -25.39
CA GLY A 105 -22.06 -4.86 -25.21
C GLY A 105 -22.36 -5.31 -23.77
N ASP A 106 -21.38 -5.80 -23.07
CA ASP A 106 -21.40 -6.26 -21.67
C ASP A 106 -20.92 -5.19 -20.66
N THR A 107 -20.68 -3.98 -21.13
CA THR A 107 -20.11 -2.88 -20.34
C THR A 107 -21.10 -1.74 -20.15
N ALA A 108 -21.35 -1.35 -18.92
CA ALA A 108 -22.04 -0.12 -18.57
C ALA A 108 -21.02 1.02 -18.44
N TRP A 109 -21.36 2.15 -18.99
CA TRP A 109 -20.57 3.38 -18.94
C TRP A 109 -21.36 4.48 -18.25
N ILE A 110 -20.69 5.17 -17.33
CA ILE A 110 -21.15 6.40 -16.71
C ILE A 110 -20.04 7.42 -16.89
N VAL A 111 -20.33 8.50 -17.61
CA VAL A 111 -19.33 9.52 -17.97
C VAL A 111 -19.84 10.87 -17.50
N GLY A 112 -19.02 11.58 -16.73
CA GLY A 112 -19.22 12.98 -16.34
C GLY A 112 -18.16 13.87 -16.97
N ASP A 113 -18.54 14.68 -17.97
CA ASP A 113 -17.63 15.43 -18.81
C ASP A 113 -17.90 16.95 -18.70
N TRP A 114 -16.87 17.73 -18.34
CA TRP A 114 -16.93 19.17 -18.24
C TRP A 114 -16.63 19.83 -19.61
N GLN A 115 -17.63 20.44 -20.23
CA GLN A 115 -17.53 21.09 -21.53
C GLN A 115 -17.24 22.61 -21.46
N GLY A 116 -17.14 23.20 -20.27
CA GLY A 116 -16.97 24.62 -20.02
C GLY A 116 -15.55 25.18 -20.23
N GLY A 117 -14.68 24.49 -20.98
CA GLY A 117 -13.32 24.90 -21.30
C GLY A 117 -12.28 24.48 -20.26
N ARG A 118 -11.02 24.96 -20.43
CA ARG A 118 -9.84 24.51 -19.67
C ARG A 118 -9.87 24.83 -18.16
N ARG A 119 -10.74 25.70 -17.69
CA ARG A 119 -10.85 26.03 -16.27
C ARG A 119 -12.13 25.45 -15.70
N GLN A 120 -11.95 24.53 -14.78
CA GLN A 120 -13.06 24.06 -13.97
C GLN A 120 -13.63 25.22 -13.13
N PRO A 121 -14.96 25.26 -12.88
CA PRO A 121 -15.56 26.32 -12.08
C PRO A 121 -15.05 26.26 -10.65
N ARG A 122 -14.76 27.42 -10.08
CA ARG A 122 -14.46 27.52 -8.66
C ARG A 122 -15.72 27.20 -7.85
N HIS A 123 -15.57 26.47 -6.74
CA HIS A 123 -16.68 26.05 -5.88
C HIS A 123 -17.68 25.08 -6.55
N CYS A 124 -17.16 24.17 -7.38
CA CYS A 124 -17.88 23.02 -7.86
C CYS A 124 -17.53 21.79 -7.01
N SER A 125 -18.51 20.99 -6.69
CA SER A 125 -18.34 19.64 -6.18
C SER A 125 -19.28 18.70 -6.91
N SER A 126 -18.85 17.48 -7.18
CA SER A 126 -19.71 16.44 -7.71
C SER A 126 -19.42 15.10 -7.06
N GLU A 127 -20.44 14.26 -6.95
CA GLU A 127 -20.37 12.93 -6.41
C GLU A 127 -21.22 11.99 -7.26
N PHE A 128 -20.62 10.87 -7.65
CA PHE A 128 -21.27 9.81 -8.41
C PHE A 128 -21.41 8.58 -7.51
N SER A 129 -22.59 8.35 -7.02
CA SER A 129 -22.95 7.15 -6.24
C SER A 129 -23.55 6.10 -7.13
N VAL A 130 -22.91 4.92 -7.20
CA VAL A 130 -23.32 3.83 -8.10
C VAL A 130 -23.54 2.55 -7.30
N MET A 131 -24.75 2.01 -7.39
CA MET A 131 -25.12 0.72 -6.82
C MET A 131 -25.04 -0.34 -7.93
N VAL A 132 -24.25 -1.39 -7.71
CA VAL A 132 -24.04 -2.47 -8.68
C VAL A 132 -24.39 -3.83 -8.11
N PRO A 133 -24.67 -4.85 -8.94
CA PRO A 133 -24.69 -6.24 -8.48
C PRO A 133 -23.33 -6.62 -7.88
N ARG A 134 -23.31 -7.35 -6.76
CA ARG A 134 -22.06 -7.84 -6.15
C ARG A 134 -21.20 -8.64 -7.14
N GLU A 135 -21.82 -9.37 -8.04
CA GLU A 135 -21.20 -10.28 -9.01
C GLU A 135 -20.65 -9.57 -10.27
N MET A 136 -20.20 -8.32 -10.14
CA MET A 136 -19.45 -7.66 -11.21
C MET A 136 -18.13 -8.41 -11.44
N THR A 137 -17.71 -8.50 -12.71
CA THR A 137 -16.40 -9.09 -13.08
C THR A 137 -15.30 -8.04 -13.03
N LEU A 138 -15.61 -6.83 -13.48
CA LEU A 138 -14.68 -5.70 -13.50
C LEU A 138 -15.40 -4.39 -13.20
N VAL A 139 -14.83 -3.60 -12.33
CA VAL A 139 -15.24 -2.22 -12.06
C VAL A 139 -14.04 -1.32 -12.27
N LYS A 140 -14.12 -0.40 -13.25
CA LYS A 140 -13.06 0.59 -13.51
C LYS A 140 -13.58 2.00 -13.22
N LEU A 141 -12.84 2.73 -12.37
CA LEU A 141 -13.21 4.04 -11.83
C LEU A 141 -12.09 5.03 -12.13
N GLU A 142 -12.41 6.09 -12.85
CA GLU A 142 -11.45 7.13 -13.22
C GLU A 142 -12.00 8.51 -12.80
N THR A 143 -11.19 9.30 -12.08
CA THR A 143 -11.51 10.71 -11.77
C THR A 143 -10.26 11.58 -11.83
N ASP A 144 -10.38 12.81 -12.34
CA ASP A 144 -9.22 13.71 -12.41
C ASP A 144 -8.80 14.27 -11.05
N GLY A 145 -9.65 14.22 -10.02
CA GLY A 145 -9.26 14.83 -8.74
C GLY A 145 -10.09 14.47 -7.52
N GLY A 146 -11.16 13.69 -7.66
CA GLY A 146 -12.03 13.29 -6.54
C GLY A 146 -11.57 12.02 -5.84
N ASN A 147 -12.17 11.74 -4.69
CA ASN A 147 -11.97 10.48 -4.01
C ASN A 147 -12.68 9.34 -4.75
N VAL A 148 -12.15 8.13 -4.62
CA VAL A 148 -12.77 6.92 -5.12
C VAL A 148 -13.01 5.95 -3.96
N ASP A 149 -14.24 5.48 -3.82
CA ASP A 149 -14.63 4.46 -2.83
C ASP A 149 -15.30 3.29 -3.57
N ALA A 150 -14.84 2.06 -3.36
CA ALA A 150 -15.50 0.88 -3.92
C ALA A 150 -15.57 -0.24 -2.89
N SER A 151 -16.76 -0.79 -2.72
CA SER A 151 -16.97 -1.86 -1.74
C SER A 151 -17.99 -2.89 -2.18
N GLY A 152 -17.87 -4.12 -1.64
CA GLY A 152 -18.84 -5.20 -1.84
C GLY A 152 -18.82 -5.82 -3.23
N VAL A 153 -17.72 -5.75 -3.98
CA VAL A 153 -17.59 -6.27 -5.36
C VAL A 153 -16.83 -7.58 -5.37
N SER A 154 -17.40 -8.63 -5.99
CA SER A 154 -16.73 -9.95 -6.06
C SER A 154 -15.61 -10.01 -7.12
N GLY A 155 -15.65 -9.15 -8.14
CA GLY A 155 -14.67 -9.10 -9.22
C GLY A 155 -13.50 -8.17 -8.97
N HIS A 156 -12.75 -7.90 -10.03
CA HIS A 156 -11.60 -7.01 -10.02
C HIS A 156 -12.01 -5.54 -10.01
N VAL A 157 -11.27 -4.70 -9.26
CA VAL A 157 -11.50 -3.25 -9.20
C VAL A 157 -10.24 -2.51 -9.62
N GLU A 158 -10.38 -1.61 -10.59
CA GLU A 158 -9.34 -0.67 -11.00
C GLU A 158 -9.79 0.75 -10.64
N ALA A 159 -8.95 1.54 -10.01
CA ALA A 159 -9.24 2.94 -9.69
C ALA A 159 -8.06 3.85 -9.98
N GLU A 160 -8.35 4.94 -10.66
CA GLU A 160 -7.40 5.99 -10.98
C GLU A 160 -7.95 7.34 -10.50
N SER A 161 -7.15 8.08 -9.72
CA SER A 161 -7.46 9.46 -9.31
C SER A 161 -6.28 10.40 -9.55
N GLY A 162 -6.51 11.58 -10.08
CA GLY A 162 -5.45 12.57 -10.23
C GLY A 162 -4.90 13.10 -8.90
N GLY A 163 -5.69 13.11 -7.84
CA GLY A 163 -5.25 13.65 -6.55
C GLY A 163 -6.04 13.24 -5.32
N GLY A 164 -7.21 12.63 -5.49
CA GLY A 164 -8.07 12.17 -4.38
C GLY A 164 -7.58 10.87 -3.76
N SER A 165 -8.07 10.58 -2.57
CA SER A 165 -7.82 9.31 -1.90
C SER A 165 -8.66 8.19 -2.50
N ILE A 166 -8.14 6.96 -2.40
CA ILE A 166 -8.81 5.76 -2.89
C ILE A 166 -9.03 4.82 -1.72
N HIS A 167 -10.27 4.34 -1.57
CA HIS A 167 -10.63 3.39 -0.53
C HIS A 167 -11.34 2.16 -1.12
N PHE A 168 -10.91 0.96 -0.69
CA PHE A 168 -11.54 -0.31 -1.05
C PHE A 168 -11.87 -1.15 0.16
N ASP A 169 -13.03 -1.81 0.15
CA ASP A 169 -13.36 -2.81 1.15
C ASP A 169 -14.24 -3.93 0.58
N ASP A 170 -14.09 -5.15 1.12
CA ASP A 170 -14.85 -6.32 0.70
C ASP A 170 -14.79 -6.59 -0.81
N ILE A 171 -13.54 -6.68 -1.36
CA ILE A 171 -13.31 -7.00 -2.77
C ILE A 171 -12.90 -8.47 -2.91
N GLY A 172 -13.66 -9.21 -3.71
CA GLY A 172 -13.49 -10.67 -3.84
C GLY A 172 -12.35 -11.11 -4.77
N ALA A 173 -11.86 -10.23 -5.63
CA ALA A 173 -10.72 -10.49 -6.52
C ALA A 173 -9.59 -9.47 -6.27
N GLY A 174 -8.79 -9.18 -7.28
CA GLY A 174 -7.67 -8.24 -7.16
C GLY A 174 -8.08 -6.78 -7.27
N VAL A 175 -7.15 -5.90 -6.89
CA VAL A 175 -7.32 -4.44 -6.94
C VAL A 175 -6.09 -3.81 -7.55
N ASN A 176 -6.29 -2.84 -8.47
CA ASN A 176 -5.27 -1.91 -8.91
C ASN A 176 -5.72 -0.48 -8.60
N ALA A 177 -4.89 0.26 -7.87
CA ALA A 177 -5.16 1.65 -7.49
C ALA A 177 -4.00 2.56 -7.83
N GLU A 178 -4.30 3.67 -8.47
CA GLU A 178 -3.32 4.70 -8.79
C GLU A 178 -3.86 6.08 -8.42
N THR A 179 -3.08 6.86 -7.66
CA THR A 179 -3.42 8.27 -7.37
C THR A 179 -2.19 9.16 -7.40
N GLY A 180 -2.35 10.39 -7.89
CA GLY A 180 -1.24 11.36 -7.94
C GLY A 180 -0.78 11.84 -6.57
N GLY A 181 -1.67 11.98 -5.59
CA GLY A 181 -1.30 12.56 -4.29
C GLY A 181 -2.09 12.08 -3.10
N GLY A 182 -3.23 11.45 -3.29
CA GLY A 182 -4.09 10.95 -2.21
C GLY A 182 -3.54 9.69 -1.55
N SER A 183 -4.09 9.35 -0.42
CA SER A 183 -3.78 8.07 0.25
C SER A 183 -4.62 6.93 -0.34
N ILE A 184 -4.09 5.71 -0.22
CA ILE A 184 -4.79 4.50 -0.60
C ILE A 184 -5.03 3.67 0.66
N GLU A 185 -6.29 3.36 0.94
CA GLU A 185 -6.71 2.53 2.06
C GLU A 185 -7.44 1.29 1.55
N VAL A 186 -7.01 0.13 2.00
CA VAL A 186 -7.57 -1.15 1.61
C VAL A 186 -8.01 -1.92 2.84
N GLY A 187 -9.32 -2.16 2.98
CA GLY A 187 -9.90 -3.00 4.02
C GLY A 187 -9.60 -4.47 3.78
N THR A 188 -10.53 -5.21 3.21
CA THR A 188 -10.38 -6.66 2.93
C THR A 188 -10.41 -6.93 1.43
N VAL A 189 -9.34 -7.57 0.92
CA VAL A 189 -9.23 -7.98 -0.49
C VAL A 189 -8.74 -9.42 -0.59
N SER A 190 -9.43 -10.22 -1.42
CA SER A 190 -9.09 -11.65 -1.57
C SER A 190 -8.01 -11.94 -2.61
N GLY A 191 -7.77 -11.04 -3.55
CA GLY A 191 -6.80 -11.19 -4.65
C GLY A 191 -5.50 -10.41 -4.47
N GLU A 192 -4.80 -10.23 -5.58
CA GLU A 192 -3.55 -9.45 -5.63
C GLU A 192 -3.85 -7.95 -5.59
N LEU A 193 -2.93 -7.20 -4.98
CA LEU A 193 -2.99 -5.75 -4.82
C LEU A 193 -1.83 -5.09 -5.57
N GLY A 194 -2.16 -4.15 -6.46
CA GLY A 194 -1.24 -3.20 -7.07
C GLY A 194 -1.62 -1.78 -6.64
N LEU A 195 -0.83 -1.15 -5.77
CA LEU A 195 -1.15 0.13 -5.14
C LEU A 195 -0.03 1.13 -5.42
N HIS A 196 -0.37 2.24 -6.07
CA HIS A 196 0.59 3.29 -6.40
C HIS A 196 0.06 4.67 -6.04
N THR A 197 0.85 5.45 -5.30
CA THR A 197 0.55 6.87 -5.04
C THR A 197 1.79 7.75 -5.17
N GLY A 198 1.64 8.94 -5.73
CA GLY A 198 2.75 9.88 -5.85
C GLY A 198 3.24 10.44 -4.51
N GLY A 199 2.37 10.59 -3.51
CA GLY A 199 2.75 11.22 -2.25
C GLY A 199 2.01 10.77 -1.00
N GLY A 200 0.85 10.16 -1.13
CA GLY A 200 0.02 9.71 -0.01
C GLY A 200 0.56 8.46 0.67
N SER A 201 -0.03 8.10 1.79
CA SER A 201 0.25 6.84 2.48
C SER A 201 -0.57 5.70 1.92
N ILE A 202 -0.07 4.48 2.07
CA ILE A 202 -0.78 3.25 1.71
C ILE A 202 -1.03 2.45 2.98
N GLU A 203 -2.29 2.10 3.24
CA GLU A 203 -2.68 1.25 4.35
C GLU A 203 -3.47 0.03 3.85
N VAL A 204 -3.03 -1.18 4.25
CA VAL A 204 -3.66 -2.44 3.89
C VAL A 204 -3.98 -3.20 5.18
N HIS A 205 -5.27 -3.39 5.47
CA HIS A 205 -5.71 -4.14 6.65
C HIS A 205 -5.60 -5.64 6.44
N HIS A 206 -6.18 -6.16 5.36
CA HIS A 206 -6.13 -7.60 5.08
C HIS A 206 -6.09 -7.90 3.58
N ALA A 207 -5.04 -8.62 3.15
CA ALA A 207 -4.87 -9.08 1.78
C ALA A 207 -4.58 -10.58 1.73
N ASN A 208 -5.35 -11.34 0.97
CA ASN A 208 -5.07 -12.77 0.78
C ASN A 208 -4.10 -13.06 -0.38
N GLY A 209 -3.88 -12.10 -1.28
CA GLY A 209 -2.95 -12.21 -2.40
C GLY A 209 -1.58 -11.60 -2.15
N LYS A 210 -0.81 -11.43 -3.21
CA LYS A 210 0.44 -10.65 -3.18
C LYS A 210 0.12 -9.16 -3.13
N VAL A 211 1.00 -8.40 -2.47
CA VAL A 211 0.90 -6.94 -2.38
C VAL A 211 2.10 -6.30 -3.05
N LEU A 212 1.83 -5.43 -4.01
CA LEU A 212 2.78 -4.46 -4.55
C LEU A 212 2.31 -3.07 -4.11
N ALA A 213 3.11 -2.37 -3.29
CA ALA A 213 2.76 -1.06 -2.76
C ALA A 213 3.92 -0.08 -2.99
N GLU A 214 3.64 0.98 -3.73
CA GLU A 214 4.63 2.00 -4.09
C GLU A 214 4.12 3.40 -3.77
N THR A 215 4.94 4.19 -3.08
CA THR A 215 4.63 5.61 -2.82
C THR A 215 5.88 6.48 -2.96
N GLY A 216 5.71 7.69 -3.49
CA GLY A 216 6.83 8.64 -3.61
C GLY A 216 7.30 9.20 -2.27
N GLY A 217 6.44 9.33 -1.26
CA GLY A 217 6.81 9.97 0.00
C GLY A 217 6.08 9.51 1.25
N GLY A 218 4.92 8.91 1.12
CA GLY A 218 4.10 8.46 2.25
C GLY A 218 4.63 7.19 2.93
N SER A 219 4.06 6.87 4.06
CA SER A 219 4.33 5.60 4.75
C SER A 219 3.47 4.47 4.20
N VAL A 220 3.97 3.24 4.33
CA VAL A 220 3.22 2.04 3.95
C VAL A 220 3.01 1.17 5.19
N GLU A 221 1.76 0.82 5.48
CA GLU A 221 1.39 -0.10 6.54
C GLU A 221 0.61 -1.29 6.00
N ILE A 222 1.05 -2.53 6.31
CA ILE A 222 0.34 -3.76 6.02
C ILE A 222 0.10 -4.50 7.33
N GLN A 223 -1.17 -4.71 7.70
CA GLN A 223 -1.49 -5.35 8.97
C GLN A 223 -1.43 -6.87 8.88
N SER A 224 -2.02 -7.47 7.85
CA SER A 224 -2.04 -8.94 7.79
C SER A 224 -2.32 -9.53 6.41
N GLY A 225 -1.93 -10.78 6.23
CA GLY A 225 -2.46 -11.71 5.26
C GLY A 225 -1.62 -11.94 4.01
N ALA A 226 -0.87 -10.98 3.53
CA ALA A 226 -0.16 -11.04 2.25
C ALA A 226 0.60 -12.37 2.02
N GLN A 227 0.40 -13.01 0.87
CA GLN A 227 1.17 -14.20 0.48
C GLN A 227 2.62 -13.87 0.04
N GLY A 228 2.93 -12.61 -0.05
CA GLY A 228 4.22 -11.99 -0.34
C GLY A 228 4.01 -10.51 -0.55
N ALA A 229 5.03 -9.71 -0.27
CA ALA A 229 4.92 -8.26 -0.45
C ALA A 229 6.19 -7.68 -1.07
N ILE A 230 6.00 -6.68 -1.94
CA ILE A 230 7.04 -5.79 -2.44
C ILE A 230 6.58 -4.38 -2.11
N ILE A 231 7.37 -3.66 -1.31
CA ILE A 231 6.99 -2.36 -0.77
C ILE A 231 8.12 -1.38 -1.02
N GLU A 232 7.80 -0.27 -1.68
CA GLU A 232 8.78 0.76 -1.98
C GLU A 232 8.23 2.15 -1.61
N THR A 233 9.03 2.94 -0.90
CA THR A 233 8.71 4.35 -0.62
C THR A 233 9.94 5.24 -0.75
N GLY A 234 9.77 6.45 -1.28
CA GLY A 234 10.88 7.39 -1.42
C GLY A 234 11.39 7.93 -0.08
N GLY A 235 10.55 8.05 0.94
CA GLY A 235 10.96 8.68 2.20
C GLY A 235 10.20 8.25 3.45
N GLY A 236 9.04 7.64 3.32
CA GLY A 236 8.19 7.22 4.44
C GLY A 236 8.70 5.97 5.16
N SER A 237 8.10 5.66 6.27
CA SER A 237 8.35 4.43 7.01
C SER A 237 7.56 3.26 6.41
N ILE A 238 8.08 2.04 6.58
CA ILE A 238 7.38 0.81 6.20
C ILE A 238 7.10 0.01 7.47
N SER A 239 5.85 -0.40 7.64
CA SER A 239 5.42 -1.28 8.74
C SER A 239 4.63 -2.47 8.18
N VAL A 240 5.06 -3.69 8.51
CA VAL A 240 4.34 -4.92 8.14
C VAL A 240 4.23 -5.80 9.36
N ARG A 241 3.02 -6.03 9.87
CA ARG A 241 2.84 -6.87 11.07
C ARG A 241 2.92 -8.35 10.77
N HIS A 242 2.31 -8.79 9.68
CA HIS A 242 2.32 -10.20 9.30
C HIS A 242 2.30 -10.39 7.79
N CYS A 243 3.23 -11.21 7.27
CA CYS A 243 3.28 -11.62 5.87
C CYS A 243 3.63 -13.11 5.77
N ASN A 244 2.82 -13.89 5.05
CA ASN A 244 3.00 -15.35 4.96
C ASN A 244 4.13 -15.79 4.03
N GLY A 245 4.54 -14.94 3.08
CA GLY A 245 5.52 -15.27 2.03
C GLY A 245 6.79 -14.43 2.08
N LYS A 246 7.46 -14.35 0.92
CA LYS A 246 8.64 -13.47 0.75
C LYS A 246 8.24 -12.01 0.89
N LEU A 247 9.08 -11.23 1.57
CA LEU A 247 8.91 -9.79 1.71
C LEU A 247 10.15 -9.06 1.20
N LYS A 248 9.93 -8.02 0.39
CA LYS A 248 10.93 -7.02 0.03
C LYS A 248 10.42 -5.64 0.45
N ALA A 249 11.21 -4.89 1.22
CA ALA A 249 10.87 -3.55 1.69
C ALA A 249 12.05 -2.60 1.46
N SER A 250 11.80 -1.50 0.75
CA SER A 250 12.82 -0.49 0.45
C SER A 250 12.30 0.92 0.72
N THR A 251 13.12 1.74 1.40
CA THR A 251 12.82 3.16 1.62
C THR A 251 14.07 4.03 1.50
N GLY A 252 13.94 5.23 0.97
CA GLY A 252 15.07 6.16 0.86
C GLY A 252 15.55 6.71 2.21
N GLY A 253 14.70 6.75 3.25
CA GLY A 253 15.10 7.36 4.52
C GLY A 253 14.34 6.95 5.77
N GLY A 254 13.17 6.37 5.63
CA GLY A 254 12.32 5.96 6.76
C GLY A 254 12.82 4.70 7.49
N GLY A 255 12.29 4.46 8.66
CA GLY A 255 12.50 3.20 9.38
C GLY A 255 11.65 2.08 8.80
N ILE A 256 12.10 0.83 8.97
CA ILE A 256 11.38 -0.37 8.54
C ILE A 256 11.15 -1.25 9.77
N ASP A 257 9.87 -1.53 10.08
CA ASP A 257 9.44 -2.34 11.21
C ASP A 257 8.62 -3.53 10.72
N LEU A 258 9.18 -4.72 10.86
CA LEU A 258 8.59 -5.96 10.38
C LEU A 258 8.29 -6.90 11.56
N GLY A 259 7.07 -7.40 11.62
CA GLY A 259 6.63 -8.39 12.58
C GLY A 259 7.02 -9.82 12.18
N ASP A 260 6.01 -10.68 11.98
CA ASP A 260 6.21 -12.11 11.68
C ASP A 260 6.15 -12.39 10.18
N ILE A 261 7.28 -12.81 9.60
CA ILE A 261 7.40 -13.07 8.17
C ILE A 261 7.60 -14.57 7.91
N GLY A 262 6.69 -15.16 7.14
CA GLY A 262 6.68 -16.59 6.84
C GLY A 262 7.71 -17.06 5.80
N GLY A 263 8.45 -16.14 5.16
CA GLY A 263 9.42 -16.42 4.11
C GLY A 263 10.75 -15.69 4.28
N PRO A 264 11.58 -15.65 3.22
CA PRO A 264 12.78 -14.83 3.18
C PRO A 264 12.45 -13.33 3.11
N VAL A 265 13.35 -12.51 3.66
CA VAL A 265 13.17 -11.06 3.81
C VAL A 265 14.35 -10.31 3.19
N GLU A 266 14.06 -9.28 2.41
CA GLU A 266 15.02 -8.35 1.83
C GLU A 266 14.63 -6.93 2.24
N ILE A 267 15.53 -6.22 2.92
CA ILE A 267 15.24 -4.92 3.54
C ILE A 267 16.35 -3.96 3.19
N ASP A 268 15.99 -2.78 2.70
CA ASP A 268 16.93 -1.72 2.35
C ASP A 268 16.40 -0.37 2.81
N THR A 269 17.24 0.42 3.51
CA THR A 269 16.93 1.81 3.83
C THR A 269 18.17 2.69 3.77
N GLY A 270 18.04 3.90 3.21
CA GLY A 270 19.15 4.83 3.14
C GLY A 270 19.66 5.32 4.50
N GLY A 271 18.82 5.39 5.52
CA GLY A 271 19.23 5.95 6.82
C GLY A 271 18.43 5.53 8.03
N GLY A 272 17.30 4.87 7.84
CA GLY A 272 16.41 4.45 8.93
C GLY A 272 16.90 3.24 9.71
N THR A 273 16.26 3.00 10.84
CA THR A 273 16.47 1.76 11.60
C THR A 273 15.65 0.62 10.98
N ILE A 274 16.22 -0.58 11.04
CA ILE A 274 15.55 -1.81 10.63
C ILE A 274 15.23 -2.65 11.86
N LYS A 275 13.97 -3.06 12.00
CA LYS A 275 13.52 -3.98 13.03
C LYS A 275 12.75 -5.14 12.41
N LEU A 276 13.04 -6.37 12.83
CA LEU A 276 12.33 -7.57 12.42
C LEU A 276 12.12 -8.47 13.64
N THR A 277 10.86 -8.82 13.90
CA THR A 277 10.49 -9.68 15.03
C THR A 277 10.78 -11.16 14.77
N SER A 278 10.42 -11.68 13.60
CA SER A 278 10.75 -13.05 13.21
C SER A 278 10.69 -13.27 11.69
N ALA A 279 11.52 -14.19 11.17
CA ALA A 279 11.41 -14.68 9.81
C ALA A 279 11.69 -16.19 9.75
N LYS A 280 10.96 -16.89 8.85
CA LYS A 280 11.24 -18.31 8.61
C LYS A 280 12.35 -18.55 7.59
N GLY A 281 12.67 -17.57 6.76
CA GLY A 281 13.71 -17.63 5.74
C GLY A 281 14.93 -16.77 6.06
N HIS A 282 15.92 -16.81 5.17
CA HIS A 282 17.11 -15.97 5.24
C HIS A 282 16.72 -14.47 5.16
N VAL A 283 17.41 -13.65 5.95
CA VAL A 283 17.18 -12.19 6.00
C VAL A 283 18.40 -11.48 5.42
N HIS A 284 18.13 -10.55 4.49
CA HIS A 284 19.12 -9.60 4.00
C HIS A 284 18.65 -8.20 4.39
N ALA A 285 19.47 -7.47 5.15
CA ALA A 285 19.12 -6.15 5.71
C ALA A 285 20.29 -5.17 5.55
N GLU A 286 20.05 -4.07 4.85
CA GLU A 286 21.02 -3.03 4.61
C GLU A 286 20.49 -1.66 5.06
N THR A 287 21.36 -0.87 5.72
CA THR A 287 21.06 0.53 6.03
C THR A 287 22.32 1.39 5.96
N GLY A 288 22.21 2.61 5.45
CA GLY A 288 23.35 3.54 5.40
C GLY A 288 23.77 4.08 6.76
N GLY A 289 22.84 4.24 7.72
CA GLY A 289 23.16 4.91 8.98
C GLY A 289 22.41 4.45 10.21
N GLY A 290 21.37 3.65 10.06
CA GLY A 290 20.53 3.17 11.15
C GLY A 290 21.09 1.93 11.84
N GLY A 291 20.50 1.57 12.97
CA GLY A 291 20.73 0.27 13.60
C GLY A 291 19.90 -0.83 12.95
N ILE A 292 20.35 -2.07 13.06
CA ILE A 292 19.65 -3.26 12.56
C ILE A 292 19.35 -4.19 13.75
N GLU A 293 18.09 -4.52 13.93
CA GLU A 293 17.62 -5.44 14.97
C GLU A 293 16.83 -6.58 14.33
N LEU A 294 17.40 -7.79 14.29
CA LEU A 294 16.79 -8.97 13.69
C LEU A 294 16.59 -10.06 14.76
N TYR A 295 15.34 -10.37 15.06
CA TYR A 295 15.03 -11.39 16.04
C TYR A 295 14.40 -12.63 15.38
N GLY A 296 14.63 -13.80 15.97
CA GLY A 296 13.97 -15.03 15.53
C GLY A 296 14.25 -15.44 14.09
N VAL A 297 15.49 -15.29 13.61
CA VAL A 297 15.89 -15.57 12.22
C VAL A 297 16.82 -16.78 12.13
N PRO A 298 16.75 -17.63 11.06
CA PRO A 298 17.62 -18.78 10.90
C PRO A 298 19.02 -18.41 10.43
N SER A 299 19.15 -17.35 9.65
CA SER A 299 20.41 -16.80 9.13
C SER A 299 20.18 -15.38 8.65
N ALA A 300 21.22 -14.53 8.70
CA ALA A 300 21.11 -13.13 8.32
C ALA A 300 22.38 -12.63 7.61
N GLN A 301 22.19 -11.79 6.60
CA GLN A 301 23.18 -10.85 6.12
C GLN A 301 22.71 -9.46 6.52
N ALA A 302 23.51 -8.77 7.37
CA ALA A 302 23.15 -7.45 7.89
C ALA A 302 24.34 -6.50 7.76
N GLU A 303 24.11 -5.38 7.08
CA GLU A 303 25.15 -4.39 6.80
C GLU A 303 24.68 -2.97 7.16
N THR A 304 25.53 -2.25 7.88
CA THR A 304 25.32 -0.82 8.14
C THR A 304 26.64 -0.05 8.14
N SER A 305 26.65 1.16 7.59
CA SER A 305 27.87 1.98 7.64
C SER A 305 28.15 2.55 9.04
N ALA A 306 27.07 2.92 9.78
CA ALA A 306 27.20 3.51 11.12
C ALA A 306 25.95 3.21 11.95
N GLY A 307 25.99 2.16 12.71
CA GLY A 307 24.90 1.74 13.59
C GLY A 307 25.21 0.41 14.25
N GLY A 308 24.52 0.11 15.34
CA GLY A 308 24.64 -1.19 16.00
C GLY A 308 23.85 -2.26 15.27
N ILE A 309 24.33 -3.50 15.34
CA ILE A 309 23.63 -4.68 14.83
C ILE A 309 23.29 -5.60 15.99
N VAL A 310 22.02 -5.95 16.13
CA VAL A 310 21.54 -6.97 17.08
C VAL A 310 20.87 -8.08 16.33
N VAL A 311 21.38 -9.29 16.45
CA VAL A 311 20.80 -10.45 15.78
C VAL A 311 20.54 -11.57 16.78
N LYS A 312 19.33 -12.15 16.78
CA LYS A 312 18.99 -13.34 17.52
C LYS A 312 18.76 -14.51 16.54
N LEU A 313 19.78 -15.37 16.43
CA LEU A 313 19.70 -16.57 15.59
C LEU A 313 19.00 -17.72 16.35
N VAL A 314 18.05 -18.33 15.66
CA VAL A 314 17.25 -19.44 16.18
C VAL A 314 17.12 -20.53 15.11
N ASN A 315 16.79 -21.74 15.54
CA ASN A 315 16.46 -22.83 14.65
C ASN A 315 14.97 -22.78 14.28
N THR A 316 14.64 -22.25 13.10
CA THR A 316 13.26 -22.17 12.61
C THR A 316 12.79 -23.42 11.88
N GLY A 317 13.65 -24.46 11.77
CA GLY A 317 13.40 -25.66 10.95
C GLY A 317 13.53 -25.41 9.44
N GLY A 318 13.85 -24.21 9.01
CA GLY A 318 14.13 -23.86 7.62
C GLY A 318 15.58 -24.07 7.20
N GLU A 319 15.87 -23.82 5.91
CA GLU A 319 17.23 -23.85 5.37
C GLU A 319 18.10 -22.80 6.07
N ARG A 320 19.22 -23.26 6.63
CA ARG A 320 20.21 -22.38 7.25
C ARG A 320 21.34 -22.12 6.26
N ARG A 321 21.67 -20.84 6.09
CA ARG A 321 22.76 -20.35 5.25
C ARG A 321 23.81 -19.68 6.10
N ASP A 322 24.95 -19.38 5.47
CA ASP A 322 25.95 -18.55 6.10
C ASP A 322 25.34 -17.21 6.49
N SER A 323 25.84 -16.64 7.59
CA SER A 323 25.45 -15.31 8.08
C SER A 323 26.65 -14.39 8.05
N ASP A 324 26.43 -13.14 7.62
CA ASP A 324 27.46 -12.09 7.58
C ASP A 324 26.89 -10.82 8.24
N LEU A 325 27.53 -10.34 9.28
CA LEU A 325 27.11 -9.18 10.05
C LEU A 325 28.25 -8.17 10.02
N GLU A 326 28.03 -7.02 9.37
CA GLU A 326 29.07 -6.03 9.16
C GLU A 326 28.60 -4.63 9.52
N THR A 327 29.41 -3.91 10.32
CA THR A 327 29.23 -2.47 10.56
C THR A 327 30.53 -1.72 10.46
N GLY A 328 30.51 -0.54 9.85
CA GLY A 328 31.68 0.35 9.84
C GLY A 328 31.96 0.95 11.21
N ALA A 329 30.93 1.39 11.93
CA ALA A 329 31.06 1.97 13.27
C ALA A 329 29.82 1.63 14.11
N GLY A 330 29.98 0.74 15.07
CA GLY A 330 28.93 0.32 15.99
C GLY A 330 29.19 -1.04 16.61
N ASP A 331 28.42 -1.33 17.64
CA ASP A 331 28.50 -2.60 18.35
C ASP A 331 27.68 -3.67 17.67
N ILE A 332 28.18 -4.92 17.69
CA ILE A 332 27.41 -6.07 17.20
C ILE A 332 27.13 -7.01 18.36
N THR A 333 25.85 -7.27 18.61
CA THR A 333 25.43 -8.26 19.61
C THR A 333 24.72 -9.42 18.93
N VAL A 334 25.24 -10.62 19.13
CA VAL A 334 24.68 -11.85 18.58
C VAL A 334 24.15 -12.72 19.71
N TYR A 335 22.84 -12.99 19.67
CA TYR A 335 22.19 -13.96 20.55
C TYR A 335 22.05 -15.29 19.82
N LEU A 336 22.57 -16.36 20.38
CA LEU A 336 22.52 -17.69 19.82
C LEU A 336 21.66 -18.62 20.68
N ALA A 337 20.65 -19.22 20.08
CA ALA A 337 19.85 -20.23 20.78
C ALA A 337 20.71 -21.50 21.01
N SER A 338 20.39 -22.24 22.07
CA SER A 338 21.19 -23.39 22.54
C SER A 338 21.34 -24.53 21.53
N ASP A 339 20.42 -24.63 20.54
CA ASP A 339 20.39 -25.63 19.48
C ASP A 339 20.99 -25.15 18.14
N VAL A 340 21.50 -23.92 18.10
CA VAL A 340 22.10 -23.34 16.88
C VAL A 340 23.52 -23.86 16.70
N ALA A 341 23.76 -24.59 15.62
CA ALA A 341 25.08 -25.10 15.21
C ALA A 341 25.71 -24.16 14.18
N VAL A 342 26.87 -23.54 14.47
CA VAL A 342 27.58 -22.59 13.61
C VAL A 342 29.07 -22.67 13.78
N ASN A 343 29.81 -22.26 12.72
CA ASN A 343 31.22 -21.93 12.80
C ASN A 343 31.33 -20.40 12.91
N VAL A 344 31.84 -19.91 14.00
CA VAL A 344 31.95 -18.45 14.29
C VAL A 344 33.31 -17.96 13.83
N TRP A 345 33.33 -16.84 13.14
CA TRP A 345 34.49 -16.03 12.84
C TRP A 345 34.14 -14.57 13.09
N ALA A 346 34.92 -13.88 13.93
CA ALA A 346 34.67 -12.48 14.25
C ALA A 346 35.97 -11.66 14.24
N SER A 347 35.85 -10.38 13.84
CA SER A 347 36.98 -9.45 13.83
C SER A 347 36.59 -8.02 14.17
N VAL A 348 37.48 -7.33 14.89
CA VAL A 348 37.46 -5.89 15.16
C VAL A 348 38.77 -5.29 14.68
N ASP A 349 38.73 -4.40 13.68
CA ASP A 349 39.95 -3.87 13.05
C ASP A 349 40.67 -2.86 13.91
N LEU A 350 39.95 -1.91 14.53
CA LEU A 350 40.47 -0.84 15.34
C LEU A 350 39.96 -0.96 16.77
N ALA A 351 40.65 -1.74 17.55
CA ALA A 351 40.18 -2.08 18.88
C ALA A 351 40.19 -0.91 19.89
N ASN A 352 41.03 0.09 19.80
CA ASN A 352 41.06 1.35 20.59
C ASN A 352 40.22 1.38 21.90
N GLY A 353 40.23 0.29 22.68
CA GLY A 353 39.40 0.08 23.85
C GLY A 353 38.20 -0.85 23.63
N HIS A 354 37.83 -1.13 22.39
CA HIS A 354 36.80 -2.13 22.02
C HIS A 354 37.33 -3.56 22.15
N LYS A 355 36.40 -4.52 22.28
CA LYS A 355 36.72 -5.93 22.53
C LYS A 355 35.71 -6.88 21.95
N ILE A 356 36.10 -8.13 21.79
CA ILE A 356 35.18 -9.24 21.56
C ILE A 356 34.93 -9.94 22.90
N THR A 357 33.70 -10.15 23.25
CA THR A 357 33.27 -10.89 24.45
C THR A 357 32.35 -12.03 24.08
N SER A 358 32.44 -13.14 24.80
CA SER A 358 31.60 -14.32 24.55
C SER A 358 31.20 -14.99 25.85
N GLU A 359 29.94 -15.38 25.97
CA GLU A 359 29.43 -16.27 27.01
C GLU A 359 29.69 -17.76 26.67
N PHE A 360 30.14 -18.06 25.44
CA PHE A 360 30.43 -19.42 24.96
C PHE A 360 31.90 -19.73 25.15
N PRO A 361 32.28 -20.76 25.92
CA PRO A 361 33.69 -21.13 26.16
C PRO A 361 34.39 -21.63 24.89
N ASP A 362 33.64 -22.13 23.92
CA ASP A 362 34.17 -22.63 22.65
C ASP A 362 34.55 -21.52 21.65
N ILE A 363 34.25 -20.25 21.94
CA ILE A 363 34.69 -19.12 21.14
C ILE A 363 35.94 -18.52 21.73
N HIS A 364 37.05 -18.69 21.03
CA HIS A 364 38.40 -18.27 21.47
C HIS A 364 38.75 -16.93 20.88
N VAL A 365 38.93 -15.93 21.75
CA VAL A 365 39.30 -14.56 21.38
C VAL A 365 40.84 -14.42 21.41
N ARG A 366 41.38 -13.85 20.33
CA ARG A 366 42.82 -13.52 20.20
C ARG A 366 42.97 -12.02 19.94
N SER A 367 44.03 -11.42 20.47
CA SER A 367 44.42 -10.05 20.16
C SER A 367 45.68 -10.06 19.29
N GLU A 368 45.69 -9.28 18.24
CA GLU A 368 46.83 -9.10 17.35
C GLU A 368 47.24 -7.61 17.37
N GLY A 369 48.54 -7.33 17.32
CA GLY A 369 49.10 -5.98 17.29
C GLY A 369 50.28 -5.78 18.23
N GLU A 370 51.06 -4.73 18.02
CA GLU A 370 52.21 -4.38 18.85
C GLU A 370 51.79 -3.72 20.17
N SER A 371 52.69 -3.77 21.18
CA SER A 371 52.43 -3.21 22.51
C SER A 371 52.06 -1.72 22.54
N TYR A 372 52.37 -0.95 21.49
CA TYR A 372 52.12 0.49 21.35
C TYR A 372 51.48 0.89 20.03
N GLY A 373 50.88 -0.04 19.29
CA GLY A 373 50.21 0.19 18.01
C GLY A 373 48.70 -0.06 18.07
N PRO A 374 47.99 0.16 16.94
CA PRO A 374 46.58 -0.25 16.81
C PRO A 374 46.46 -1.75 17.04
N LYS A 375 45.50 -2.15 17.86
CA LYS A 375 45.23 -3.56 18.13
C LYS A 375 43.96 -3.96 17.33
N SER A 376 44.00 -5.16 16.81
CA SER A 376 42.82 -5.87 16.30
C SER A 376 42.46 -7.05 17.17
N TYR A 377 41.20 -7.44 17.18
CA TYR A 377 40.75 -8.66 17.84
C TYR A 377 40.14 -9.58 16.79
N THR A 378 40.43 -10.86 16.93
CA THR A 378 39.78 -11.93 16.18
C THR A 378 39.22 -12.96 17.13
N ALA A 379 38.11 -13.61 16.71
CA ALA A 379 37.57 -14.72 17.47
C ALA A 379 37.11 -15.84 16.53
N GLU A 380 37.39 -17.05 16.94
CA GLU A 380 37.01 -18.25 16.21
C GLU A 380 36.39 -19.27 17.16
N GLY A 381 35.37 -19.99 16.70
CA GLY A 381 34.73 -21.00 17.50
C GLY A 381 33.83 -21.92 16.69
N LYS A 382 33.53 -23.07 17.27
CA LYS A 382 32.64 -24.06 16.68
C LYS A 382 31.59 -24.47 17.70
N LEU A 383 30.34 -24.05 17.50
CA LEU A 383 29.24 -24.32 18.42
C LEU A 383 28.38 -25.49 17.93
N ASN A 384 27.97 -26.37 18.86
CA ASN A 384 27.07 -27.52 18.60
C ASN A 384 27.52 -28.41 17.44
N GLY A 385 28.82 -28.68 17.33
CA GLY A 385 29.38 -29.52 16.26
C GLY A 385 29.67 -28.75 14.96
N GLY A 386 29.37 -27.45 14.89
CA GLY A 386 29.56 -26.59 13.71
C GLY A 386 28.45 -26.71 12.68
N GLY A 387 28.48 -25.81 11.70
CA GLY A 387 27.46 -25.69 10.67
C GLY A 387 27.81 -24.56 9.71
N PRO A 388 26.80 -23.84 9.19
CA PRO A 388 27.03 -22.65 8.38
C PRO A 388 27.91 -21.61 9.11
N THR A 389 28.64 -20.81 8.34
CA THR A 389 29.54 -19.80 8.89
C THR A 389 28.73 -18.60 9.40
N LEU A 390 29.09 -18.14 10.61
CA LEU A 390 28.67 -16.85 11.15
C LEU A 390 29.88 -15.93 11.16
N LYS A 391 29.95 -15.03 10.19
CA LYS A 391 30.98 -13.99 10.10
C LYS A 391 30.45 -12.71 10.76
N VAL A 392 31.25 -12.09 11.61
CA VAL A 392 30.88 -10.87 12.33
C VAL A 392 32.06 -9.89 12.27
N HIS A 393 31.84 -8.73 11.67
CA HIS A 393 32.88 -7.75 11.47
C HIS A 393 32.44 -6.35 11.89
N THR A 394 33.29 -5.64 12.63
CA THR A 394 33.17 -4.21 12.85
C THR A 394 34.54 -3.54 12.72
N SER A 395 34.57 -2.39 12.03
CA SER A 395 35.83 -1.62 12.03
C SER A 395 36.06 -0.95 13.37
N THR A 396 35.01 -0.47 14.06
CA THR A 396 35.08 0.20 15.35
C THR A 396 33.82 -0.08 16.18
N GLY A 397 33.96 -0.87 17.24
CA GLY A 397 32.84 -1.28 18.11
C GLY A 397 33.13 -2.57 18.87
N ASP A 398 32.28 -2.88 19.82
CA ASP A 398 32.34 -4.13 20.57
C ASP A 398 31.57 -5.25 19.85
N ILE A 399 32.06 -6.49 19.91
CA ILE A 399 31.32 -7.68 19.50
C ILE A 399 30.98 -8.52 20.72
N CYS A 400 29.71 -8.84 20.90
CA CYS A 400 29.22 -9.62 22.02
C CYS A 400 28.44 -10.86 21.55
N PHE A 401 28.88 -12.07 21.96
CA PHE A 401 28.14 -13.30 21.78
C PHE A 401 27.47 -13.70 23.08
N LYS A 402 26.14 -13.85 23.07
CA LYS A 402 25.31 -14.12 24.24
C LYS A 402 24.37 -15.29 24.03
N HIS A 403 23.97 -15.93 25.12
CA HIS A 403 22.88 -16.92 25.09
C HIS A 403 21.54 -16.25 24.80
N ALA A 404 20.77 -16.83 23.89
CA ALA A 404 19.40 -16.39 23.68
C ALA A 404 18.50 -16.99 24.76
N HIS A 405 17.90 -16.14 25.55
CA HIS A 405 16.91 -16.52 26.55
C HIS A 405 15.49 -16.55 25.96
#